data_5d7f9e995de72ac557e48e5bc8177fc1
#
_entry.id   5d7f9e995de72ac557e48e5bc8177fc1
#
_cell.length_a   1.000
_cell.length_b   1.000
_cell.length_c   1.000
_cell.angle_alpha   90.00
_cell.angle_beta   90.00
_cell.angle_gamma   90.00
#
_symmetry.space_group_name_H-M   'P 1'
#
loop_
_entity.id
_entity.type
_entity.pdbx_description
1 polymer ?
#
loop_
_entity_poly.entity_id
_entity_poly.type
_entity_poly.pdbx_seq_one_letter_code
_entity_poly.pdbx_strand_id
1 'polypeptide(L)'
;ITARAIAVAVAHPMSTGGVRYRRQGAAAPGLVDTVPYGCFRRSLWKKLDGFDETLLSSEDYEFFWRVRARGGRIFFDPSICSVYFPRASYRGLMRQYFRYGWWKTQMLRKHPASIRARQLLPIAASAALVAALVFSAFGPPGRLMFGAIGLLYGGLLMGASVQQAVRARCAGLLVMLPVTFVSIHLSWCGGVWANLLGRSISRPWLTKTYQPEGTT
;
A
#
# COMPACT_ATOMS: atom_id res chain seq x y z
N ILE A 1 -13.26 -17.40 3.09
CA ILE A 1 -13.73 -16.05 2.74
C ILE A 1 -12.64 -14.99 3.00
N THR A 2 -11.91 -15.08 4.10
CA THR A 2 -10.85 -14.12 4.48
C THR A 2 -9.76 -13.98 3.39
N ALA A 3 -9.18 -15.09 2.92
CA ALA A 3 -8.15 -15.06 1.88
C ALA A 3 -8.67 -14.44 0.58
N ARG A 4 -9.93 -14.71 0.22
CA ARG A 4 -10.59 -14.10 -0.96
C ARG A 4 -10.77 -12.59 -0.79
N ALA A 5 -11.21 -12.14 0.40
CA ALA A 5 -11.37 -10.72 0.69
C ALA A 5 -10.01 -9.99 0.64
N ILE A 6 -8.96 -10.59 1.18
CA ILE A 6 -7.60 -10.06 1.11
C ILE A 6 -7.14 -9.96 -0.35
N ALA A 7 -7.34 -10.99 -1.17
CA ALA A 7 -6.95 -10.98 -2.58
C ALA A 7 -7.65 -9.85 -3.35
N VAL A 8 -8.97 -9.69 -3.16
CA VAL A 8 -9.76 -8.62 -3.78
C VAL A 8 -9.29 -7.24 -3.30
N ALA A 9 -9.13 -7.06 -1.99
CA ALA A 9 -8.72 -5.78 -1.41
C ALA A 9 -7.32 -5.34 -1.88
N VAL A 10 -6.36 -6.26 -1.92
CA VAL A 10 -4.96 -5.97 -2.35
C VAL A 10 -4.89 -5.56 -3.82
N ALA A 11 -5.81 -6.03 -4.66
CA ALA A 11 -5.91 -5.63 -6.06
C ALA A 11 -6.68 -4.31 -6.26
N HIS A 12 -7.47 -3.88 -5.28
CA HIS A 12 -8.38 -2.74 -5.41
C HIS A 12 -7.65 -1.39 -5.35
N PRO A 13 -8.08 -0.37 -6.13
CA PRO A 13 -7.48 0.97 -6.11
C PRO A 13 -7.41 1.63 -4.73
N MET A 14 -8.37 1.38 -3.86
CA MET A 14 -8.37 1.90 -2.49
C MET A 14 -7.17 1.44 -1.66
N SER A 15 -6.63 0.24 -1.92
CA SER A 15 -5.44 -0.26 -1.21
C SER A 15 -4.12 0.13 -1.87
N THR A 16 -4.13 0.35 -3.19
CA THR A 16 -2.91 0.47 -3.99
C THR A 16 -2.71 1.85 -4.60
N GLY A 17 -3.68 2.77 -4.40
CA GLY A 17 -3.67 4.07 -5.08
C GLY A 17 -3.80 3.96 -6.59
N GLY A 18 -4.38 2.87 -7.10
CA GLY A 18 -4.71 2.70 -8.52
C GLY A 18 -3.51 2.41 -9.43
N VAL A 19 -2.45 1.79 -8.92
CA VAL A 19 -1.29 1.39 -9.74
C VAL A 19 -1.70 0.44 -10.87
N ARG A 20 -1.20 0.69 -12.08
CA ARG A 20 -1.62 0.00 -13.32
C ARG A 20 -1.43 -1.51 -13.25
N TYR A 21 -0.29 -1.98 -12.77
CA TYR A 21 0.05 -3.41 -12.73
C TYR A 21 -0.83 -4.26 -11.80
N ARG A 22 -1.68 -3.63 -10.98
CA ARG A 22 -2.66 -4.35 -10.14
C ARG A 22 -4.07 -4.34 -10.71
N ARG A 23 -4.29 -3.66 -11.82
CA ARG A 23 -5.59 -3.63 -12.49
C ARG A 23 -5.71 -4.83 -13.43
N GLN A 24 -6.49 -5.82 -13.04
CA GLN A 24 -6.76 -6.97 -13.90
C GLN A 24 -7.52 -6.56 -15.17
N GLY A 25 -7.01 -6.95 -16.33
CA GLY A 25 -7.73 -6.96 -17.61
C GLY A 25 -7.99 -5.62 -18.30
N ALA A 26 -7.64 -4.46 -17.72
CA ALA A 26 -8.02 -3.16 -18.29
C ALA A 26 -6.88 -2.13 -18.38
N ALA A 27 -5.64 -2.52 -18.17
CA ALA A 27 -4.53 -1.59 -18.23
C ALA A 27 -3.91 -1.59 -19.64
N ALA A 28 -3.99 -0.47 -20.35
CA ALA A 28 -3.24 -0.29 -21.61
C ALA A 28 -1.73 -0.28 -21.34
N PRO A 29 -0.90 -0.77 -22.28
CA PRO A 29 0.54 -0.63 -22.21
C PRO A 29 0.94 0.85 -22.12
N GLY A 30 2.08 1.15 -21.53
CA GLY A 30 2.56 2.53 -21.46
C GLY A 30 3.54 2.82 -20.33
N LEU A 31 3.93 4.08 -20.23
CA LEU A 31 4.88 4.53 -19.22
C LEU A 31 4.24 4.56 -17.82
N VAL A 32 5.01 4.09 -16.85
CA VAL A 32 4.63 4.03 -15.44
C VAL A 32 5.78 4.48 -14.54
N ASP A 33 5.49 4.70 -13.28
CA ASP A 33 6.51 5.07 -12.29
C ASP A 33 7.22 3.85 -11.67
N THR A 34 6.63 2.68 -11.72
CA THR A 34 7.22 1.43 -11.24
C THR A 34 6.46 0.22 -11.78
N VAL A 35 7.12 -0.93 -11.81
CA VAL A 35 6.54 -2.25 -12.05
C VAL A 35 7.04 -3.23 -11.00
N PRO A 36 6.29 -4.28 -10.64
CA PRO A 36 6.83 -5.38 -9.85
C PRO A 36 7.73 -6.25 -10.74
N TYR A 37 8.76 -6.85 -10.16
CA TYR A 37 9.65 -7.79 -10.88
C TYR A 37 10.16 -7.25 -12.21
N GLY A 38 10.59 -5.98 -12.24
CA GLY A 38 11.00 -5.31 -13.48
C GLY A 38 12.24 -5.96 -14.11
N CYS A 39 12.23 -6.03 -15.45
CA CYS A 39 13.37 -6.45 -16.24
C CYS A 39 14.13 -5.21 -16.75
N PHE A 40 15.44 -5.23 -16.63
CA PHE A 40 16.32 -4.14 -17.08
C PHE A 40 17.70 -4.68 -17.46
N ARG A 41 18.43 -3.92 -18.28
CA ARG A 41 19.77 -4.29 -18.68
C ARG A 41 20.74 -4.29 -17.52
N ARG A 42 21.60 -5.29 -17.42
CA ARG A 42 22.66 -5.36 -16.38
C ARG A 42 23.57 -4.12 -16.40
N SER A 43 23.82 -3.54 -17.55
CA SER A 43 24.59 -2.29 -17.67
C SER A 43 23.92 -1.11 -16.96
N LEU A 44 22.58 -0.99 -17.04
CA LEU A 44 21.82 0.02 -16.32
C LEU A 44 21.93 -0.19 -14.80
N TRP A 45 21.79 -1.46 -14.34
CA TRP A 45 21.93 -1.81 -12.93
C TRP A 45 23.30 -1.44 -12.39
N LYS A 46 24.37 -1.78 -13.11
CA LYS A 46 25.74 -1.39 -12.73
C LYS A 46 25.94 0.13 -12.73
N LYS A 47 25.42 0.84 -13.76
CA LYS A 47 25.52 2.32 -13.85
C LYS A 47 24.83 3.04 -12.70
N LEU A 48 23.84 2.39 -12.06
CA LEU A 48 23.08 2.92 -10.94
C LEU A 48 23.50 2.34 -9.59
N ASP A 49 24.63 1.64 -9.50
CA ASP A 49 25.16 1.03 -8.27
C ASP A 49 24.18 0.02 -7.62
N GLY A 50 23.38 -0.68 -8.44
CA GLY A 50 22.49 -1.73 -7.97
C GLY A 50 21.30 -1.26 -7.15
N PHE A 51 20.78 -2.14 -6.31
CA PHE A 51 19.76 -1.82 -5.32
C PHE A 51 20.39 -1.22 -4.05
N ASP A 52 19.65 -0.34 -3.39
CA ASP A 52 20.05 0.19 -2.09
C ASP A 52 19.84 -0.89 -1.01
N GLU A 53 20.92 -1.55 -0.59
CA GLU A 53 20.90 -2.64 0.38
C GLU A 53 20.46 -2.21 1.79
N THR A 54 20.41 -0.91 2.07
CA THR A 54 19.90 -0.39 3.34
C THR A 54 18.37 -0.37 3.40
N LEU A 55 17.70 -0.54 2.24
CA LEU A 55 16.25 -0.63 2.12
C LEU A 55 15.83 -2.10 2.02
N LEU A 56 15.37 -2.68 3.12
CA LEU A 56 14.90 -4.07 3.17
C LEU A 56 13.48 -4.27 2.57
N SER A 57 12.88 -3.23 2.06
CA SER A 57 11.64 -3.23 1.26
C SER A 57 11.52 -1.90 0.54
N SER A 58 10.88 -1.89 -0.62
CA SER A 58 10.79 -0.75 -1.55
C SER A 58 12.12 -0.43 -2.27
N GLU A 59 13.08 -1.35 -2.25
CA GLU A 59 14.35 -1.29 -2.97
C GLU A 59 14.14 -1.19 -4.48
N ASP A 60 13.15 -1.93 -5.01
CA ASP A 60 12.72 -1.90 -6.40
C ASP A 60 12.12 -0.54 -6.79
N TYR A 61 11.23 -0.01 -5.94
CA TYR A 61 10.63 1.30 -6.17
C TYR A 61 11.68 2.42 -6.11
N GLU A 62 12.66 2.33 -5.22
CA GLU A 62 13.79 3.26 -5.09
C GLU A 62 14.66 3.20 -6.35
N PHE A 63 15.03 2.00 -6.80
CA PHE A 63 15.82 1.82 -8.01
C PHE A 63 15.11 2.42 -9.24
N PHE A 64 13.84 2.16 -9.43
CA PHE A 64 13.06 2.75 -10.51
C PHE A 64 12.90 4.27 -10.39
N TRP A 65 12.91 4.80 -9.17
CA TRP A 65 12.97 6.25 -8.98
C TRP A 65 14.30 6.80 -9.49
N ARG A 66 15.45 6.20 -9.16
CA ARG A 66 16.78 6.61 -9.68
C ARG A 66 16.86 6.48 -11.20
N VAL A 67 16.29 5.45 -11.80
CA VAL A 67 16.19 5.31 -13.26
C VAL A 67 15.49 6.54 -13.86
N ARG A 68 14.33 6.90 -13.34
CA ARG A 68 13.55 8.04 -13.85
C ARG A 68 14.21 9.39 -13.57
N ALA A 69 14.82 9.55 -12.42
CA ALA A 69 15.54 10.78 -12.07
C ALA A 69 16.72 11.07 -13.02
N ARG A 70 17.23 10.04 -13.70
CA ARG A 70 18.27 10.15 -14.74
C ARG A 70 17.72 10.08 -16.17
N GLY A 71 16.43 10.40 -16.36
CA GLY A 71 15.78 10.44 -17.69
C GLY A 71 15.37 9.09 -18.27
N GLY A 72 15.57 7.98 -17.53
CA GLY A 72 15.11 6.67 -17.95
C GLY A 72 13.58 6.55 -17.90
N ARG A 73 13.05 5.62 -18.69
CA ARG A 73 11.61 5.35 -18.78
C ARG A 73 11.31 3.93 -18.38
N ILE A 74 10.20 3.71 -17.66
CA ILE A 74 9.71 2.40 -17.26
C ILE A 74 8.45 2.13 -18.06
N PHE A 75 8.46 1.05 -18.81
CA PHE A 75 7.34 0.64 -19.65
C PHE A 75 6.61 -0.52 -18.98
N PHE A 76 5.30 -0.42 -18.90
CA PHE A 76 4.42 -1.48 -18.45
C PHE A 76 3.76 -2.13 -19.65
N ASP A 77 3.90 -3.44 -19.76
CA ASP A 77 3.22 -4.26 -20.75
C ASP A 77 2.29 -5.25 -20.01
N PRO A 78 0.97 -5.18 -20.23
CA PRO A 78 0.00 -6.06 -19.59
C PRO A 78 0.07 -7.52 -20.05
N SER A 79 0.79 -7.82 -21.15
CA SER A 79 1.03 -9.19 -21.60
C SER A 79 2.03 -9.94 -20.70
N ILE A 80 2.88 -9.18 -19.97
CA ILE A 80 3.82 -9.75 -19.01
C ILE A 80 3.08 -9.95 -17.68
N CYS A 81 2.60 -11.15 -17.45
CA CYS A 81 1.79 -11.50 -16.30
C CYS A 81 2.58 -12.27 -15.26
N SER A 82 2.30 -12.01 -13.99
CA SER A 82 2.76 -12.82 -12.84
C SER A 82 1.60 -13.11 -11.91
N VAL A 83 1.64 -14.27 -11.26
CA VAL A 83 0.62 -14.63 -10.26
C VAL A 83 1.10 -14.17 -8.90
N TYR A 84 0.31 -13.35 -8.24
CA TYR A 84 0.59 -12.87 -6.91
C TYR A 84 -0.29 -13.59 -5.87
N PHE A 85 0.33 -14.26 -4.92
CA PHE A 85 -0.32 -14.91 -3.79
C PHE A 85 -0.31 -13.97 -2.57
N PRO A 86 -1.42 -13.32 -2.23
CA PRO A 86 -1.49 -12.45 -1.06
C PRO A 86 -1.45 -13.26 0.23
N ARG A 87 -1.22 -12.59 1.36
CA ARG A 87 -1.25 -13.21 2.68
C ARG A 87 -2.64 -13.79 2.95
N ALA A 88 -2.69 -15.00 3.51
CA ALA A 88 -3.95 -15.68 3.80
C ALA A 88 -4.60 -15.20 5.11
N SER A 89 -3.86 -14.50 5.99
CA SER A 89 -4.33 -14.05 7.29
C SER A 89 -4.21 -12.54 7.48
N TYR A 90 -5.11 -11.95 8.30
CA TYR A 90 -5.04 -10.54 8.66
C TYR A 90 -3.73 -10.17 9.37
N ARG A 91 -3.21 -11.03 10.26
CA ARG A 91 -1.93 -10.81 10.93
C ARG A 91 -0.78 -10.66 9.93
N GLY A 92 -0.73 -11.55 8.93
CA GLY A 92 0.28 -11.49 7.87
C GLY A 92 0.12 -10.26 6.99
N LEU A 93 -1.12 -9.90 6.63
CA LEU A 93 -1.47 -8.72 5.87
C LEU A 93 -1.04 -7.44 6.60
N MET A 94 -1.46 -7.28 7.85
CA MET A 94 -1.15 -6.10 8.67
C MET A 94 0.36 -5.91 8.85
N ARG A 95 1.10 -7.00 9.13
CA ARG A 95 2.56 -6.96 9.23
C ARG A 95 3.19 -6.51 7.90
N GLN A 96 2.70 -7.00 6.78
CA GLN A 96 3.20 -6.64 5.45
C GLN A 96 2.98 -5.15 5.15
N TYR A 97 1.76 -4.63 5.37
CA TYR A 97 1.46 -3.23 5.10
C TYR A 97 2.12 -2.28 6.07
N PHE A 98 2.27 -2.65 7.34
CA PHE A 98 3.06 -1.89 8.30
C PHE A 98 4.52 -1.74 7.82
N ARG A 99 5.14 -2.85 7.38
CA ARG A 99 6.48 -2.80 6.78
C ARG A 99 6.54 -1.87 5.57
N TYR A 100 5.55 -1.94 4.69
CA TYR A 100 5.49 -1.06 3.51
C TYR A 100 5.43 0.42 3.91
N GLY A 101 4.63 0.79 4.90
CA GLY A 101 4.60 2.15 5.42
C GLY A 101 5.93 2.59 6.03
N TRP A 102 6.51 1.73 6.87
CA TRP A 102 7.81 1.98 7.51
C TRP A 102 8.93 2.22 6.48
N TRP A 103 9.13 1.30 5.55
CA TRP A 103 10.19 1.39 4.56
C TRP A 103 9.95 2.46 3.51
N LYS A 104 8.69 2.76 3.21
CA LYS A 104 8.35 3.89 2.36
C LYS A 104 8.80 5.21 2.98
N THR A 105 8.66 5.38 4.27
CA THR A 105 9.13 6.56 4.98
C THR A 105 10.66 6.67 4.96
N GLN A 106 11.39 5.55 5.12
CA GLN A 106 12.84 5.54 4.98
C GLN A 106 13.28 5.95 3.57
N MET A 107 12.62 5.41 2.55
CA MET A 107 12.88 5.80 1.16
C MET A 107 12.60 7.29 0.93
N LEU A 108 11.52 7.85 1.49
CA LEU A 108 11.19 9.27 1.35
C LEU A 108 12.19 10.18 2.04
N ARG A 109 12.81 9.75 3.14
CA ARG A 109 13.92 10.50 3.77
C ARG A 109 15.14 10.60 2.86
N LYS A 110 15.44 9.53 2.10
CA LYS A 110 16.54 9.52 1.12
C LYS A 110 16.19 10.31 -0.13
N HIS A 111 14.95 10.18 -0.61
CA HIS A 111 14.49 10.76 -1.86
C HIS A 111 13.14 11.48 -1.68
N PRO A 112 13.11 12.69 -1.09
CA PRO A 112 11.86 13.43 -0.85
C PRO A 112 11.04 13.66 -2.12
N ALA A 113 11.71 13.92 -3.25
CA ALA A 113 11.07 14.10 -4.56
C ALA A 113 10.38 12.83 -5.11
N SER A 114 10.55 11.68 -4.46
CA SER A 114 9.88 10.43 -4.87
C SER A 114 8.42 10.33 -4.41
N ILE A 115 7.95 11.27 -3.59
CA ILE A 115 6.58 11.29 -3.08
C ILE A 115 5.56 11.47 -4.20
N ARG A 116 4.43 10.78 -4.10
CA ARG A 116 3.30 10.90 -5.03
C ARG A 116 2.06 11.33 -4.26
N ALA A 117 1.21 12.16 -4.86
CA ALA A 117 -0.01 12.66 -4.23
C ALA A 117 -0.90 11.54 -3.66
N ARG A 118 -0.99 10.40 -4.37
CA ARG A 118 -1.72 9.20 -3.89
C ARG A 118 -1.20 8.62 -2.57
N GLN A 119 0.04 8.93 -2.19
CA GLN A 119 0.67 8.46 -0.94
C GLN A 119 0.46 9.47 0.20
N LEU A 120 0.28 10.74 -0.13
CA LEU A 120 -0.05 11.77 0.86
C LEU A 120 -1.47 11.65 1.39
N LEU A 121 -2.41 11.26 0.54
CA LEU A 121 -3.83 11.19 0.90
C LEU A 121 -4.10 10.32 2.13
N PRO A 122 -3.63 9.05 2.23
CA PRO A 122 -3.89 8.24 3.43
C PRO A 122 -3.18 8.79 4.67
N ILE A 123 -2.00 9.42 4.52
CA ILE A 123 -1.29 10.05 5.65
C ILE A 123 -2.09 11.25 6.16
N ALA A 124 -2.51 12.15 5.27
CA ALA A 124 -3.30 13.31 5.62
C ALA A 124 -4.68 12.91 6.22
N ALA A 125 -5.34 11.92 5.62
CA ALA A 125 -6.62 11.42 6.10
C ALA A 125 -6.49 10.79 7.52
N SER A 126 -5.43 10.03 7.78
CA SER A 126 -5.18 9.47 9.13
C SER A 126 -4.87 10.57 10.15
N ALA A 127 -4.10 11.59 9.77
CA ALA A 127 -3.82 12.74 10.64
C ALA A 127 -5.10 13.53 10.94
N ALA A 128 -5.92 13.81 9.92
CA ALA A 128 -7.19 14.50 10.07
C ALA A 128 -8.16 13.72 10.97
N LEU A 129 -8.23 12.40 10.83
CA LEU A 129 -9.08 11.55 11.67
C LEU A 129 -8.63 11.59 13.13
N VAL A 130 -7.32 11.49 13.39
CA VAL A 130 -6.76 11.60 14.75
C VAL A 130 -7.01 13.00 15.34
N ALA A 131 -6.78 14.06 14.56
CA ALA A 131 -7.04 15.42 14.99
C ALA A 131 -8.54 15.63 15.31
N ALA A 132 -9.44 15.13 14.45
CA ALA A 132 -10.88 15.20 14.67
C ALA A 132 -11.32 14.42 15.93
N LEU A 133 -10.72 13.25 16.17
CA LEU A 133 -10.96 12.46 17.38
C LEU A 133 -10.54 13.24 18.65
N VAL A 134 -9.35 13.84 18.64
CA VAL A 134 -8.88 14.68 19.76
C VAL A 134 -9.81 15.88 19.92
N PHE A 135 -10.15 16.58 18.84
CA PHE A 135 -11.02 17.74 18.88
C PHE A 135 -12.44 17.39 19.33
N SER A 136 -12.91 16.17 19.15
CA SER A 136 -14.23 15.71 19.61
C SER A 136 -14.38 15.77 21.14
N ALA A 137 -13.28 15.76 21.89
CA ALA A 137 -13.28 15.92 23.35
C ALA A 137 -13.62 17.37 23.78
N PHE A 138 -13.48 18.36 22.88
CA PHE A 138 -13.68 19.77 23.20
C PHE A 138 -15.11 20.29 22.87
N GLY A 139 -16.01 19.43 22.40
CA GLY A 139 -17.40 19.79 22.24
C GLY A 139 -18.07 19.30 20.94
N PRO A 140 -19.32 19.76 20.69
CA PRO A 140 -20.14 19.29 19.58
C PRO A 140 -19.52 19.48 18.19
N PRO A 141 -18.83 20.61 17.86
CA PRO A 141 -18.23 20.78 16.54
C PRO A 141 -17.20 19.69 16.21
N GLY A 142 -16.36 19.31 17.17
CA GLY A 142 -15.38 18.24 17.02
C GLY A 142 -16.03 16.88 16.79
N ARG A 143 -17.12 16.58 17.51
CA ARG A 143 -17.90 15.34 17.33
C ARG A 143 -18.55 15.27 15.95
N LEU A 144 -19.13 16.38 15.48
CA LEU A 144 -19.70 16.48 14.13
C LEU A 144 -18.63 16.26 13.05
N MET A 145 -17.46 16.88 13.19
CA MET A 145 -16.35 16.72 12.26
C MET A 145 -15.84 15.26 12.24
N PHE A 146 -15.64 14.65 13.40
CA PHE A 146 -15.24 13.25 13.49
C PHE A 146 -16.28 12.31 12.87
N GLY A 147 -17.57 12.54 13.15
CA GLY A 147 -18.69 11.82 12.56
C GLY A 147 -18.75 11.96 11.04
N ALA A 148 -18.61 13.18 10.51
CA ALA A 148 -18.63 13.45 9.08
C ALA A 148 -17.47 12.75 8.34
N ILE A 149 -16.24 12.80 8.88
CA ILE A 149 -15.07 12.09 8.32
C ILE A 149 -15.31 10.58 8.37
N GLY A 150 -15.81 10.06 9.49
CA GLY A 150 -16.12 8.64 9.67
C GLY A 150 -17.19 8.14 8.69
N LEU A 151 -18.26 8.91 8.50
CA LEU A 151 -19.33 8.59 7.55
C LEU A 151 -18.83 8.61 6.11
N LEU A 152 -18.05 9.63 5.72
CA LEU A 152 -17.45 9.70 4.39
C LEU A 152 -16.54 8.51 4.12
N TYR A 153 -15.62 8.22 5.04
CA TYR A 153 -14.70 7.09 4.92
C TYR A 153 -15.44 5.75 4.89
N GLY A 154 -16.35 5.53 5.83
CA GLY A 154 -17.19 4.34 5.89
C GLY A 154 -18.04 4.13 4.64
N GLY A 155 -18.64 5.22 4.13
CA GLY A 155 -19.41 5.22 2.89
C GLY A 155 -18.58 4.81 1.68
N LEU A 156 -17.36 5.35 1.55
CA LEU A 156 -16.41 4.95 0.49
C LEU A 156 -16.02 3.48 0.58
N LEU A 157 -15.72 2.99 1.78
CA LEU A 157 -15.39 1.57 2.00
C LEU A 157 -16.58 0.68 1.67
N MET A 158 -17.77 1.05 2.11
CA MET A 158 -18.97 0.28 1.86
C MET A 158 -19.34 0.28 0.38
N GLY A 159 -19.26 1.42 -0.31
CA GLY A 159 -19.49 1.50 -1.75
C GLY A 159 -18.56 0.60 -2.55
N ALA A 160 -17.26 0.61 -2.23
CA ALA A 160 -16.29 -0.30 -2.83
C ALA A 160 -16.61 -1.77 -2.53
N SER A 161 -17.05 -2.07 -1.30
CA SER A 161 -17.39 -3.42 -0.87
C SER A 161 -18.64 -3.95 -1.56
N VAL A 162 -19.68 -3.13 -1.70
CA VAL A 162 -20.88 -3.47 -2.46
C VAL A 162 -20.53 -3.76 -3.92
N GLN A 163 -19.77 -2.87 -4.56
CA GLN A 163 -19.34 -3.05 -5.95
C GLN A 163 -18.62 -4.39 -6.14
N GLN A 164 -17.69 -4.74 -5.25
CA GLN A 164 -16.93 -5.99 -5.35
C GLN A 164 -17.78 -7.22 -4.99
N ALA A 165 -18.67 -7.12 -4.00
CA ALA A 165 -19.56 -8.20 -3.63
C ALA A 165 -20.52 -8.58 -4.76
N VAL A 166 -21.09 -7.57 -5.44
CA VAL A 166 -21.94 -7.76 -6.62
C VAL A 166 -21.16 -8.38 -7.78
N ARG A 167 -19.98 -7.81 -8.12
CA ARG A 167 -19.12 -8.34 -9.19
C ARG A 167 -18.69 -9.78 -8.95
N ALA A 168 -18.34 -10.12 -7.72
CA ALA A 168 -17.86 -11.44 -7.33
C ALA A 168 -19.00 -12.41 -6.99
N ARG A 169 -20.26 -11.95 -7.00
CA ARG A 169 -21.45 -12.70 -6.55
C ARG A 169 -21.23 -13.37 -5.18
N CYS A 170 -20.70 -12.60 -4.22
CA CYS A 170 -20.31 -13.12 -2.91
C CYS A 170 -20.67 -12.13 -1.80
N ALA A 171 -21.81 -12.33 -1.13
CA ALA A 171 -22.30 -11.47 -0.07
C ALA A 171 -21.34 -11.34 1.12
N GLY A 172 -20.56 -12.38 1.44
CA GLY A 172 -19.56 -12.32 2.51
C GLY A 172 -18.49 -11.23 2.33
N LEU A 173 -18.27 -10.74 1.11
CA LEU A 173 -17.37 -9.64 0.85
C LEU A 173 -17.90 -8.28 1.38
N LEU A 174 -19.21 -8.12 1.58
CA LEU A 174 -19.79 -6.92 2.17
C LEU A 174 -19.25 -6.62 3.57
N VAL A 175 -19.01 -7.67 4.35
CA VAL A 175 -18.46 -7.55 5.72
C VAL A 175 -16.93 -7.61 5.72
N MET A 176 -16.36 -8.54 4.95
CA MET A 176 -14.92 -8.80 5.01
C MET A 176 -14.09 -7.71 4.33
N LEU A 177 -14.58 -7.05 3.26
CA LEU A 177 -13.80 -6.04 2.56
C LEU A 177 -13.60 -4.75 3.37
N PRO A 178 -14.62 -4.15 4.03
CA PRO A 178 -14.39 -3.00 4.90
C PRO A 178 -13.33 -3.28 5.96
N VAL A 179 -13.41 -4.44 6.64
CA VAL A 179 -12.41 -4.85 7.64
C VAL A 179 -11.01 -4.98 7.02
N THR A 180 -10.93 -5.54 5.80
CA THR A 180 -9.65 -5.70 5.10
C THR A 180 -9.07 -4.35 4.70
N PHE A 181 -9.86 -3.43 4.15
CA PHE A 181 -9.39 -2.08 3.78
C PHE A 181 -8.91 -1.31 5.01
N VAL A 182 -9.70 -1.30 6.10
CA VAL A 182 -9.30 -0.67 7.37
C VAL A 182 -7.98 -1.26 7.87
N SER A 183 -7.84 -2.60 7.86
CA SER A 183 -6.61 -3.28 8.28
C SER A 183 -5.40 -2.83 7.46
N ILE A 184 -5.55 -2.70 6.13
CA ILE A 184 -4.51 -2.22 5.22
C ILE A 184 -4.14 -0.76 5.53
N HIS A 185 -5.13 0.12 5.62
CA HIS A 185 -4.91 1.55 5.83
C HIS A 185 -4.27 1.83 7.18
N LEU A 186 -4.83 1.27 8.27
CA LEU A 186 -4.28 1.45 9.62
C LEU A 186 -2.87 0.91 9.74
N SER A 187 -2.60 -0.27 9.15
CA SER A 187 -1.26 -0.86 9.21
C SER A 187 -0.24 -0.04 8.44
N TRP A 188 -0.58 0.41 7.24
CA TRP A 188 0.32 1.23 6.43
C TRP A 188 0.59 2.58 7.08
N CYS A 189 -0.45 3.30 7.51
CA CYS A 189 -0.32 4.56 8.24
C CYS A 189 0.44 4.37 9.55
N GLY A 190 0.15 3.31 10.29
CA GLY A 190 0.87 2.96 11.53
C GLY A 190 2.37 2.78 11.30
N GLY A 191 2.77 2.14 10.20
CA GLY A 191 4.17 2.03 9.80
C GLY A 191 4.82 3.37 9.48
N VAL A 192 4.10 4.24 8.76
CA VAL A 192 4.56 5.62 8.45
C VAL A 192 4.76 6.42 9.73
N TRP A 193 3.74 6.50 10.57
CA TRP A 193 3.78 7.28 11.82
C TRP A 193 4.81 6.74 12.80
N ALA A 194 4.92 5.43 12.96
CA ALA A 194 5.93 4.82 13.83
C ALA A 194 7.36 5.18 13.39
N ASN A 195 7.62 5.24 12.09
CA ASN A 195 8.91 5.67 11.57
C ASN A 195 9.14 7.17 11.73
N LEU A 196 8.13 8.01 11.46
CA LEU A 196 8.23 9.47 11.63
C LEU A 196 8.50 9.87 13.09
N LEU A 197 7.87 9.17 14.03
CA LEU A 197 8.03 9.39 15.48
C LEU A 197 9.34 8.78 16.04
N GLY A 198 10.24 8.28 15.19
CA GLY A 198 11.54 7.77 15.60
C GLY A 198 11.49 6.47 16.42
N ARG A 199 10.37 5.74 16.43
CA ARG A 199 10.26 4.48 17.16
C ARG A 199 11.26 3.46 16.64
N SER A 200 12.10 2.93 17.53
CA SER A 200 12.95 1.80 17.22
C SER A 200 12.11 0.53 17.19
N ILE A 201 12.01 -0.10 16.02
CA ILE A 201 11.33 -1.39 15.88
C ILE A 201 12.39 -2.45 15.68
N SER A 202 12.29 -3.55 16.42
CA SER A 202 13.27 -4.64 16.34
C SER A 202 13.41 -5.15 14.89
N ARG A 203 14.65 -5.26 14.42
CA ARG A 203 14.98 -5.71 13.04
C ARG A 203 14.25 -7.00 12.62
N PRO A 204 14.08 -8.05 13.47
CA PRO A 204 13.36 -9.26 13.05
C PRO A 204 11.91 -9.02 12.60
N TRP A 205 11.24 -7.98 13.13
CA TRP A 205 9.88 -7.65 12.74
C TRP A 205 9.80 -6.97 11.36
N LEU A 206 10.86 -6.25 10.99
CA LEU A 206 10.97 -5.56 9.71
C LEU A 206 11.56 -6.45 8.60
N THR A 207 12.35 -7.46 8.96
CA THR A 207 13.16 -8.27 8.02
C THR A 207 12.56 -9.64 7.72
N LYS A 208 11.65 -10.19 8.54
CA LYS A 208 11.11 -11.54 8.29
C LYS A 208 10.43 -11.60 6.91
N THR A 209 11.18 -12.13 5.95
CA THR A 209 10.68 -12.61 4.67
C THR A 209 9.62 -13.68 4.91
N TYR A 210 8.65 -13.70 4.03
CA TYR A 210 7.64 -14.76 3.98
C TYR A 210 8.32 -16.12 3.85
N GLN A 211 8.12 -16.97 4.82
CA GLN A 211 8.22 -18.41 4.61
C GLN A 211 6.77 -18.91 4.38
N PRO A 212 6.48 -19.61 3.28
CA PRO A 212 5.18 -20.24 3.10
C PRO A 212 4.96 -21.20 4.27
N GLU A 213 3.88 -21.02 5.01
CA GLU A 213 3.42 -21.99 5.99
C GLU A 213 2.99 -23.22 5.18
N GLY A 214 3.78 -24.31 5.26
CA GLY A 214 3.40 -25.60 4.67
C GLY A 214 4.31 -26.18 3.60
N THR A 215 5.64 -26.15 3.82
CA THR A 215 6.57 -27.09 3.18
C THR A 215 7.23 -27.93 4.26
N THR A 216 6.48 -28.87 4.80
CA THR A 216 6.97 -30.11 5.39
C THR A 216 6.29 -31.26 4.68
#